data_b07a8a0bc256d9ea9edf977ce6cc2547
#
_entry.id   b07a8a0bc256d9ea9edf977ce6cc2547
#
_cell.length_a   1.000
_cell.length_b   1.000
_cell.length_c   1.000
_cell.angle_alpha   90.00
_cell.angle_beta   90.00
_cell.angle_gamma   90.00
#
_symmetry.space_group_name_H-M   'P 1'
#
loop_
_entity.id
_entity.type
_entity.pdbx_description
1 polymer ?
#
loop_
_entity_poly.entity_id
_entity_poly.type
_entity_poly.pdbx_seq_one_letter_code
_entity_poly.pdbx_strand_id
1 'polypeptide(L)'
;MLARGKKLILGTAQWGWNVDKHAAFRILDAWMGAGLREVDAATNYPINQNPDDFRRSEQILLEYIGANGLSDLRVTMKIGSLDNLRGPEINLAPSFIQMIGEEYVRLFGANLSTLMFHWDNRQDAIAIEASLDALIRFCNLAGLQAGLSGIAHPECYAQLSLPPDTNFNIEVKHNLFHSDLERYTPFFNHGHRFWAYGINAGGLKLDASYDETSTLAKRGGPSEKSAGLVAQINQFLPVWNQSARPPVNGMNQIGLIYAALNTGLDGIVLGVSSAKQLQETLSFCQCLQDFDYSDVFEALQQLKF
;
A
#
# COMPACT_ATOMS: atom_id res chain seq x y z
N MET A 1 -14.47 6.43 6.33
CA MET A 1 -14.18 7.49 5.32
C MET A 1 -13.68 6.81 4.06
N LEU A 2 -14.07 7.31 2.91
CA LEU A 2 -13.65 6.78 1.59
C LEU A 2 -13.16 7.95 0.74
N ALA A 3 -12.19 7.74 -0.16
CA ALA A 3 -11.83 8.71 -1.18
C ALA A 3 -12.51 8.31 -2.50
N ARG A 4 -13.58 8.97 -2.88
CA ARG A 4 -14.40 8.60 -4.08
C ARG A 4 -14.83 7.12 -4.07
N GLY A 5 -15.28 6.61 -2.91
CA GLY A 5 -15.66 5.20 -2.75
C GLY A 5 -14.48 4.24 -2.53
N LYS A 6 -13.22 4.69 -2.62
CA LYS A 6 -12.05 3.85 -2.39
C LYS A 6 -11.78 3.68 -0.90
N LYS A 7 -11.47 2.44 -0.49
CA LYS A 7 -11.05 2.11 0.87
C LYS A 7 -9.70 2.77 1.18
N LEU A 8 -9.55 3.37 2.35
CA LEU A 8 -8.27 3.88 2.82
C LEU A 8 -7.60 2.86 3.75
N ILE A 9 -6.33 2.58 3.53
CA ILE A 9 -5.52 1.64 4.29
C ILE A 9 -4.25 2.37 4.78
N LEU A 10 -3.91 2.24 6.06
CA LEU A 10 -2.70 2.84 6.61
C LEU A 10 -1.50 1.94 6.38
N GLY A 11 -0.54 2.39 5.57
CA GLY A 11 0.70 1.66 5.30
C GLY A 11 1.77 1.92 6.36
N THR A 12 2.46 0.87 6.81
CA THR A 12 3.45 0.92 7.90
C THR A 12 4.89 0.70 7.45
N ALA A 13 5.18 0.73 6.15
CA ALA A 13 6.48 0.39 5.58
C ALA A 13 7.68 1.24 6.06
N GLN A 14 7.43 2.36 6.73
CA GLN A 14 8.45 3.27 7.24
C GLN A 14 8.57 3.27 8.77
N TRP A 15 7.75 2.49 9.47
CA TRP A 15 7.71 2.47 10.93
C TRP A 15 8.92 1.73 11.50
N GLY A 16 9.59 2.36 12.44
CA GLY A 16 10.89 1.90 12.95
C GLY A 16 12.09 2.39 12.14
N TRP A 17 11.84 3.24 11.12
CA TRP A 17 12.86 3.89 10.29
C TRP A 17 12.66 5.41 10.24
N ASN A 18 11.87 5.91 9.26
CA ASN A 18 11.54 7.34 9.13
C ASN A 18 10.43 7.78 10.09
N VAL A 19 9.66 6.83 10.58
CA VAL A 19 8.57 7.03 11.54
C VAL A 19 8.91 6.23 12.80
N ASP A 20 9.32 6.92 13.85
CA ASP A 20 9.58 6.29 15.13
C ASP A 20 8.30 5.79 15.82
N LYS A 21 8.44 5.01 16.89
CA LYS A 21 7.31 4.44 17.63
C LYS A 21 6.31 5.49 18.10
N HIS A 22 6.77 6.61 18.62
CA HIS A 22 5.89 7.66 19.14
C HIS A 22 5.11 8.35 18.02
N ALA A 23 5.76 8.58 16.87
CA ALA A 23 5.10 9.12 15.69
C ALA A 23 4.06 8.11 15.12
N ALA A 24 4.39 6.82 15.09
CA ALA A 24 3.48 5.75 14.67
C ALA A 24 2.24 5.68 15.57
N PHE A 25 2.41 5.80 16.88
CA PHE A 25 1.30 5.82 17.84
C PHE A 25 0.38 7.02 17.62
N ARG A 26 0.94 8.23 17.46
CA ARG A 26 0.13 9.43 17.13
C ARG A 26 -0.60 9.31 15.78
N ILE A 27 0.01 8.65 14.79
CA ILE A 27 -0.65 8.36 13.50
C ILE A 27 -1.83 7.41 13.72
N LEU A 28 -1.65 6.33 14.49
CA LEU A 28 -2.73 5.38 14.81
C LEU A 28 -3.86 6.03 15.61
N ASP A 29 -3.54 6.88 16.61
CA ASP A 29 -4.55 7.64 17.35
C ASP A 29 -5.41 8.49 16.41
N ALA A 30 -4.77 9.22 15.49
CA ALA A 30 -5.47 10.04 14.49
C ALA A 30 -6.26 9.18 13.48
N TRP A 31 -5.72 8.03 13.07
CA TRP A 31 -6.37 7.07 12.17
C TRP A 31 -7.64 6.50 12.78
N MET A 32 -7.53 6.00 13.99
CA MET A 32 -8.67 5.44 14.72
C MET A 32 -9.68 6.52 15.12
N GLY A 33 -9.20 7.71 15.50
CA GLY A 33 -10.06 8.87 15.78
C GLY A 33 -10.88 9.33 14.57
N ALA A 34 -10.38 9.11 13.34
CA ALA A 34 -11.12 9.34 12.10
C ALA A 34 -12.10 8.18 11.75
N GLY A 35 -12.24 7.17 12.60
CA GLY A 35 -13.10 6.00 12.38
C GLY A 35 -12.53 4.97 11.41
N LEU A 36 -11.24 5.05 11.09
CA LEU A 36 -10.54 4.13 10.19
C LEU A 36 -9.91 2.97 10.96
N ARG A 37 -9.82 1.79 10.34
CA ARG A 37 -9.36 0.57 11.01
C ARG A 37 -8.39 -0.27 10.18
N GLU A 38 -8.30 -0.06 8.87
CA GLU A 38 -7.48 -0.87 7.97
C GLU A 38 -6.01 -0.47 8.08
N VAL A 39 -5.14 -1.42 8.36
CA VAL A 39 -3.68 -1.23 8.48
C VAL A 39 -2.96 -2.27 7.64
N ASP A 40 -1.98 -1.82 6.87
CA ASP A 40 -1.12 -2.67 6.04
C ASP A 40 0.27 -2.80 6.66
N ALA A 41 0.71 -4.02 6.89
CA ALA A 41 2.01 -4.37 7.44
C ALA A 41 2.64 -5.55 6.69
N ALA A 42 3.93 -5.79 6.90
CA ALA A 42 4.65 -6.91 6.34
C ALA A 42 5.77 -7.38 7.27
N THR A 43 6.15 -8.66 7.16
CA THR A 43 7.27 -9.26 7.89
C THR A 43 8.56 -8.46 7.69
N ASN A 44 8.82 -8.00 6.45
CA ASN A 44 10.06 -7.33 6.07
C ASN A 44 10.02 -5.80 6.24
N TYR A 45 9.06 -5.27 7.01
CA TYR A 45 9.04 -3.84 7.31
C TYR A 45 9.84 -3.49 8.57
N PRO A 46 10.55 -2.35 8.56
CA PRO A 46 10.66 -1.32 7.53
C PRO A 46 11.53 -1.72 6.33
N ILE A 47 11.33 -1.00 5.23
CA ILE A 47 12.04 -1.22 3.94
C ILE A 47 13.37 -0.47 3.87
N ASN A 48 14.08 -0.35 4.98
CA ASN A 48 15.28 0.48 5.15
C ASN A 48 16.60 -0.21 4.82
N GLN A 49 16.56 -1.49 4.44
CA GLN A 49 17.73 -2.32 4.15
C GLN A 49 18.68 -2.49 5.36
N ASN A 50 18.16 -2.39 6.57
CA ASN A 50 18.89 -2.69 7.79
C ASN A 50 18.34 -3.99 8.41
N PRO A 51 19.11 -5.09 8.44
CA PRO A 51 18.62 -6.38 8.95
C PRO A 51 18.25 -6.33 10.44
N ASP A 52 18.86 -5.44 11.23
CA ASP A 52 18.54 -5.30 12.66
C ASP A 52 17.13 -4.75 12.91
N ASP A 53 16.52 -4.14 11.90
CA ASP A 53 15.17 -3.61 11.98
C ASP A 53 14.10 -4.56 11.40
N PHE A 54 14.49 -5.76 10.96
CA PHE A 54 13.54 -6.75 10.43
C PHE A 54 12.39 -6.99 11.43
N ARG A 55 11.14 -6.95 10.95
CA ARG A 55 9.90 -7.03 11.75
C ARG A 55 9.66 -5.86 12.74
N ARG A 56 10.45 -4.79 12.68
CA ARG A 56 10.31 -3.67 13.63
C ARG A 56 8.96 -2.95 13.52
N SER A 57 8.45 -2.79 12.31
CA SER A 57 7.13 -2.19 12.07
C SER A 57 6.00 -3.00 12.72
N GLU A 58 6.04 -4.31 12.58
CA GLU A 58 5.12 -5.26 13.19
C GLU A 58 5.13 -5.14 14.72
N GLN A 59 6.32 -5.09 15.34
CA GLN A 59 6.48 -4.94 16.78
C GLN A 59 5.82 -3.64 17.29
N ILE A 60 6.04 -2.52 16.58
CA ILE A 60 5.42 -1.24 16.92
C ILE A 60 3.88 -1.34 16.89
N LEU A 61 3.34 -2.01 15.87
CA LEU A 61 1.89 -2.21 15.74
C LEU A 61 1.33 -3.09 16.86
N LEU A 62 2.00 -4.18 17.19
CA LEU A 62 1.61 -5.07 18.30
C LEU A 62 1.67 -4.37 19.67
N GLU A 63 2.71 -3.55 19.91
CA GLU A 63 2.81 -2.75 21.12
C GLU A 63 1.64 -1.76 21.24
N TYR A 64 1.23 -1.11 20.15
CA TYR A 64 0.08 -0.21 20.15
C TYR A 64 -1.24 -0.95 20.43
N ILE A 65 -1.47 -2.08 19.75
CA ILE A 65 -2.64 -2.93 19.96
C ILE A 65 -2.73 -3.37 21.41
N GLY A 66 -1.64 -3.88 21.98
CA GLY A 66 -1.57 -4.33 23.36
C GLY A 66 -1.79 -3.21 24.38
N ALA A 67 -1.15 -2.05 24.19
CA ALA A 67 -1.27 -0.89 25.08
C ALA A 67 -2.70 -0.33 25.14
N ASN A 68 -3.47 -0.45 24.06
CA ASN A 68 -4.84 0.07 23.95
C ASN A 68 -5.92 -1.02 24.05
N GLY A 69 -5.56 -2.28 24.21
CA GLY A 69 -6.50 -3.40 24.30
C GLY A 69 -7.40 -3.55 23.06
N LEU A 70 -6.86 -3.30 21.86
CA LEU A 70 -7.66 -3.24 20.64
C LEU A 70 -8.00 -4.62 20.10
N SER A 71 -9.23 -4.75 19.59
CA SER A 71 -9.72 -5.95 18.92
C SER A 71 -10.50 -5.65 17.63
N ASP A 72 -10.50 -4.40 17.17
CA ASP A 72 -11.29 -3.93 16.03
C ASP A 72 -10.44 -3.34 14.88
N LEU A 73 -9.10 -3.38 15.00
CA LEU A 73 -8.24 -3.13 13.85
C LEU A 73 -8.38 -4.25 12.81
N ARG A 74 -8.11 -3.92 11.57
CA ARG A 74 -8.14 -4.85 10.44
C ARG A 74 -6.76 -4.88 9.80
N VAL A 75 -5.89 -5.72 10.36
CA VAL A 75 -4.49 -5.80 9.95
C VAL A 75 -4.35 -6.74 8.77
N THR A 76 -3.77 -6.25 7.68
CA THR A 76 -3.20 -7.05 6.59
C THR A 76 -1.75 -7.34 6.93
N MET A 77 -1.38 -8.63 7.01
CA MET A 77 0.02 -9.06 7.16
C MET A 77 0.52 -9.69 5.87
N LYS A 78 1.62 -9.15 5.35
CA LYS A 78 2.27 -9.68 4.15
C LYS A 78 3.45 -10.57 4.55
N ILE A 79 3.53 -11.75 3.91
CA ILE A 79 4.51 -12.81 4.20
C ILE A 79 5.26 -13.23 2.93
N GLY A 80 6.41 -13.87 3.11
CA GLY A 80 7.20 -14.45 2.04
C GLY A 80 8.62 -13.91 1.98
N SER A 81 8.81 -12.60 2.08
CA SER A 81 10.16 -12.01 2.14
C SER A 81 10.87 -12.41 3.44
N LEU A 82 12.09 -12.94 3.30
CA LEU A 82 12.88 -13.45 4.43
C LEU A 82 13.75 -12.39 5.09
N ASP A 83 13.94 -11.25 4.43
CA ASP A 83 14.69 -10.11 4.94
C ASP A 83 14.08 -8.78 4.47
N ASN A 84 14.64 -7.67 4.95
CA ASN A 84 14.31 -6.32 4.50
C ASN A 84 15.38 -5.70 3.59
N LEU A 85 16.28 -6.51 3.05
CA LEU A 85 17.40 -6.09 2.18
C LEU A 85 16.96 -5.90 0.72
N ARG A 86 15.72 -6.25 0.38
CA ARG A 86 15.17 -6.29 -0.98
C ARG A 86 15.84 -7.35 -1.86
N GLY A 87 16.38 -8.38 -1.24
CA GLY A 87 16.89 -9.55 -1.92
C GLY A 87 15.76 -10.36 -2.59
N PRO A 88 16.11 -11.27 -3.52
CA PRO A 88 15.14 -12.11 -4.19
C PRO A 88 14.67 -13.29 -3.31
N GLU A 89 15.20 -13.42 -2.11
CA GLU A 89 14.93 -14.57 -1.25
C GLU A 89 13.54 -14.50 -0.63
N ILE A 90 12.77 -15.53 -0.95
CA ILE A 90 11.41 -15.70 -0.44
C ILE A 90 11.19 -17.12 0.07
N ASN A 91 10.28 -17.28 1.03
CA ASN A 91 9.76 -18.58 1.41
C ASN A 91 8.22 -18.53 1.40
N LEU A 92 7.64 -19.25 0.47
CA LEU A 92 6.20 -19.44 0.34
C LEU A 92 5.86 -20.93 0.27
N ALA A 93 6.71 -21.80 0.86
CA ALA A 93 6.40 -23.21 1.00
C ALA A 93 5.11 -23.42 1.82
N PRO A 94 4.26 -24.39 1.49
CA PRO A 94 3.00 -24.65 2.22
C PRO A 94 3.16 -24.77 3.74
N SER A 95 4.22 -25.45 4.21
CA SER A 95 4.52 -25.58 5.63
C SER A 95 4.92 -24.26 6.29
N PHE A 96 5.64 -23.39 5.59
CA PHE A 96 5.98 -22.05 6.09
C PHE A 96 4.73 -21.17 6.19
N ILE A 97 3.83 -21.20 5.19
CA ILE A 97 2.58 -20.45 5.21
C ILE A 97 1.73 -20.85 6.43
N GLN A 98 1.63 -22.16 6.70
CA GLN A 98 0.93 -22.66 7.87
C GLN A 98 1.56 -22.14 9.16
N MET A 99 2.87 -22.30 9.33
CA MET A 99 3.61 -21.90 10.52
C MET A 99 3.51 -20.40 10.81
N ILE A 100 3.76 -19.56 9.80
CA ILE A 100 3.74 -18.10 9.97
C ILE A 100 2.32 -17.57 10.12
N GLY A 101 1.36 -18.19 9.44
CA GLY A 101 -0.06 -17.87 9.57
C GLY A 101 -0.57 -18.13 11.00
N GLU A 102 -0.24 -19.27 11.58
CA GLU A 102 -0.58 -19.59 12.99
C GLU A 102 0.11 -18.62 13.96
N GLU A 103 1.35 -18.22 13.70
CA GLU A 103 2.04 -17.19 14.48
C GLU A 103 1.24 -15.88 14.45
N TYR A 104 0.84 -15.41 13.28
CA TYR A 104 0.10 -14.14 13.16
C TYR A 104 -1.32 -14.19 13.72
N VAL A 105 -2.02 -15.30 13.58
CA VAL A 105 -3.31 -15.50 14.28
C VAL A 105 -3.13 -15.37 15.78
N ARG A 106 -2.07 -15.95 16.36
CA ARG A 106 -1.77 -15.84 17.78
C ARG A 106 -1.38 -14.43 18.22
N LEU A 107 -0.57 -13.72 17.39
CA LEU A 107 -0.05 -12.39 17.71
C LEU A 107 -1.12 -11.30 17.60
N PHE A 108 -1.90 -11.30 16.53
CA PHE A 108 -2.87 -10.24 16.24
C PHE A 108 -4.30 -10.58 16.68
N GLY A 109 -4.60 -11.87 16.89
CA GLY A 109 -5.94 -12.30 17.30
C GLY A 109 -7.04 -11.79 16.37
N ALA A 110 -8.08 -11.18 16.95
CA ALA A 110 -9.21 -10.62 16.20
C ALA A 110 -8.83 -9.45 15.27
N ASN A 111 -7.64 -8.86 15.45
CA ASN A 111 -7.19 -7.78 14.58
C ASN A 111 -6.61 -8.27 13.26
N LEU A 112 -6.20 -9.55 13.11
CA LEU A 112 -5.75 -10.07 11.83
C LEU A 112 -6.95 -10.21 10.89
N SER A 113 -6.90 -9.59 9.73
CA SER A 113 -7.99 -9.65 8.74
C SER A 113 -7.58 -10.24 7.40
N THR A 114 -6.31 -10.11 7.04
CA THR A 114 -5.79 -10.57 5.74
C THR A 114 -4.40 -11.14 5.90
N LEU A 115 -4.14 -12.29 5.27
CA LEU A 115 -2.80 -12.82 5.06
C LEU A 115 -2.47 -12.75 3.58
N MET A 116 -1.31 -12.19 3.21
CA MET A 116 -1.00 -11.81 1.84
C MET A 116 0.40 -12.24 1.44
N PHE A 117 0.59 -12.80 0.24
CA PHE A 117 1.92 -13.02 -0.32
C PHE A 117 2.60 -11.68 -0.65
N HIS A 118 3.91 -11.62 -0.40
CA HIS A 118 4.70 -10.43 -0.61
C HIS A 118 5.92 -10.71 -1.48
N TRP A 119 5.99 -10.03 -2.66
CA TRP A 119 7.12 -10.06 -3.58
C TRP A 119 7.46 -11.44 -4.13
N ASP A 120 6.46 -12.27 -4.43
CA ASP A 120 6.71 -13.54 -5.11
C ASP A 120 7.30 -13.30 -6.51
N ASN A 121 8.51 -13.79 -6.72
CA ASN A 121 9.26 -13.67 -7.96
C ASN A 121 9.39 -15.01 -8.73
N ARG A 122 8.68 -16.05 -8.30
CA ARG A 122 8.70 -17.37 -8.92
C ARG A 122 7.91 -17.39 -10.23
N GLN A 123 8.33 -18.31 -11.13
CA GLN A 123 7.64 -18.65 -12.37
C GLN A 123 7.21 -20.12 -12.42
N ASP A 124 7.59 -20.92 -11.43
CA ASP A 124 7.20 -22.33 -11.33
C ASP A 124 5.71 -22.43 -10.95
N ALA A 125 4.88 -22.74 -11.93
CA ALA A 125 3.44 -22.84 -11.76
C ALA A 125 3.03 -23.86 -10.70
N ILE A 126 3.73 -25.02 -10.60
CA ILE A 126 3.43 -26.06 -9.62
C ILE A 126 3.71 -25.58 -8.20
N ALA A 127 4.86 -24.91 -8.00
CA ALA A 127 5.22 -24.36 -6.70
C ALA A 127 4.30 -23.20 -6.31
N ILE A 128 3.89 -22.34 -7.27
CA ILE A 128 2.93 -21.25 -7.05
C ILE A 128 1.56 -21.82 -6.67
N GLU A 129 1.05 -22.80 -7.40
CA GLU A 129 -0.24 -23.45 -7.14
C GLU A 129 -0.28 -24.07 -5.75
N ALA A 130 0.73 -24.86 -5.37
CA ALA A 130 0.82 -25.46 -4.05
C ALA A 130 0.84 -24.41 -2.91
N SER A 131 1.54 -23.31 -3.10
CA SER A 131 1.58 -22.19 -2.14
C SER A 131 0.23 -21.49 -2.04
N LEU A 132 -0.40 -21.24 -3.19
CA LEU A 132 -1.68 -20.52 -3.26
C LEU A 132 -2.82 -21.34 -2.62
N ASP A 133 -2.85 -22.66 -2.88
CA ASP A 133 -3.75 -23.57 -2.21
C ASP A 133 -3.57 -23.59 -0.69
N ALA A 134 -2.33 -23.55 -0.22
CA ALA A 134 -2.05 -23.48 1.20
C ALA A 134 -2.55 -22.15 1.81
N LEU A 135 -2.31 -21.02 1.15
CA LEU A 135 -2.79 -19.72 1.58
C LEU A 135 -4.32 -19.67 1.65
N ILE A 136 -5.00 -20.09 0.58
CA ILE A 136 -6.47 -20.08 0.50
C ILE A 136 -7.06 -20.96 1.61
N ARG A 137 -6.58 -22.20 1.76
CA ARG A 137 -7.05 -23.11 2.81
C ARG A 137 -6.83 -22.55 4.20
N PHE A 138 -5.63 -22.03 4.47
CA PHE A 138 -5.33 -21.41 5.76
C PHE A 138 -6.27 -20.24 6.06
N CYS A 139 -6.43 -19.32 5.10
CA CYS A 139 -7.30 -18.15 5.26
C CYS A 139 -8.76 -18.55 5.49
N ASN A 140 -9.27 -19.52 4.74
CA ASN A 140 -10.64 -20.01 4.90
C ASN A 140 -10.87 -20.62 6.30
N LEU A 141 -9.93 -21.42 6.80
CA LEU A 141 -10.03 -22.04 8.14
C LEU A 141 -9.93 -21.01 9.26
N ALA A 142 -9.08 -19.98 9.08
CA ALA A 142 -8.86 -18.94 10.07
C ALA A 142 -9.88 -17.78 9.97
N GLY A 143 -10.79 -17.77 8.99
CA GLY A 143 -11.72 -16.67 8.75
C GLY A 143 -11.04 -15.39 8.24
N LEU A 144 -9.93 -15.52 7.53
CA LEU A 144 -9.13 -14.43 6.98
C LEU A 144 -9.38 -14.26 5.48
N GLN A 145 -9.10 -13.05 4.98
CA GLN A 145 -9.01 -12.79 3.56
C GLN A 145 -7.61 -13.16 3.04
N ALA A 146 -7.53 -13.84 1.88
CA ALA A 146 -6.27 -14.05 1.18
C ALA A 146 -5.89 -12.83 0.33
N GLY A 147 -4.59 -12.60 0.11
CA GLY A 147 -4.13 -11.49 -0.72
C GLY A 147 -2.79 -11.73 -1.42
N LEU A 148 -2.48 -10.81 -2.36
CA LEU A 148 -1.27 -10.81 -3.17
C LEU A 148 -0.69 -9.39 -3.23
N SER A 149 0.62 -9.21 -3.06
CA SER A 149 1.26 -7.90 -3.12
C SER A 149 2.62 -7.98 -3.82
N GLY A 150 2.82 -7.14 -4.83
CA GLY A 150 4.09 -7.02 -5.54
C GLY A 150 4.52 -8.33 -6.23
N ILE A 151 3.58 -9.06 -6.80
CA ILE A 151 3.86 -10.30 -7.54
C ILE A 151 4.61 -9.97 -8.83
N ALA A 152 5.79 -10.58 -9.02
CA ALA A 152 6.63 -10.31 -10.18
C ALA A 152 6.04 -10.88 -11.48
N HIS A 153 5.32 -12.02 -11.38
CA HIS A 153 4.76 -12.74 -12.52
C HIS A 153 3.26 -13.03 -12.35
N PRO A 154 2.37 -12.00 -12.37
CA PRO A 154 0.93 -12.20 -12.21
C PRO A 154 0.33 -13.08 -13.31
N GLU A 155 0.93 -13.14 -14.50
CA GLU A 155 0.54 -14.01 -15.60
C GLU A 155 0.61 -15.50 -15.24
N CYS A 156 1.55 -15.91 -14.37
CA CYS A 156 1.63 -17.29 -13.91
C CYS A 156 0.46 -17.64 -12.97
N TYR A 157 0.06 -16.69 -12.13
CA TYR A 157 -1.09 -16.84 -11.22
C TYR A 157 -2.43 -16.89 -12.00
N ALA A 158 -2.57 -16.07 -13.03
CA ALA A 158 -3.78 -16.00 -13.84
C ALA A 158 -4.08 -17.28 -14.64
N GLN A 159 -3.08 -18.15 -14.82
CA GLN A 159 -3.24 -19.43 -15.52
C GLN A 159 -3.71 -20.56 -14.60
N LEU A 160 -3.69 -20.36 -13.28
CA LEU A 160 -4.08 -21.38 -12.31
C LEU A 160 -5.59 -21.51 -12.21
N SER A 161 -6.05 -22.74 -12.01
CA SER A 161 -7.46 -23.03 -11.74
C SER A 161 -7.77 -22.76 -10.26
N LEU A 162 -8.26 -21.58 -9.95
CA LEU A 162 -8.64 -21.23 -8.57
C LEU A 162 -10.01 -21.83 -8.21
N PRO A 163 -10.24 -22.16 -6.92
CA PRO A 163 -11.57 -22.52 -6.44
C PRO A 163 -12.60 -21.42 -6.80
N PRO A 164 -13.84 -21.80 -7.15
CA PRO A 164 -14.94 -20.85 -7.32
C PRO A 164 -15.04 -19.93 -6.11
N ASP A 165 -15.39 -18.68 -6.33
CA ASP A 165 -15.55 -17.66 -5.28
C ASP A 165 -14.25 -17.23 -4.55
N THR A 166 -13.07 -17.64 -5.04
CA THR A 166 -11.80 -17.14 -4.53
C THR A 166 -11.65 -15.68 -4.88
N ASN A 167 -11.62 -14.82 -3.86
CA ASN A 167 -11.38 -13.39 -4.00
C ASN A 167 -10.10 -13.01 -3.28
N PHE A 168 -9.23 -12.25 -3.95
CA PHE A 168 -8.01 -11.72 -3.33
C PHE A 168 -8.12 -10.21 -3.13
N ASN A 169 -7.49 -9.73 -2.06
CA ASN A 169 -7.05 -8.36 -2.00
C ASN A 169 -5.68 -8.29 -2.70
N ILE A 170 -5.55 -7.49 -3.75
CA ILE A 170 -4.33 -7.40 -4.57
C ILE A 170 -3.75 -6.00 -4.45
N GLU A 171 -2.54 -5.90 -3.90
CA GLU A 171 -1.82 -4.63 -3.84
C GLU A 171 -0.95 -4.46 -5.07
N VAL A 172 -1.16 -3.35 -5.77
CA VAL A 172 -0.41 -2.98 -6.98
C VAL A 172 0.31 -1.66 -6.79
N LYS A 173 1.53 -1.58 -7.27
CA LYS A 173 2.22 -0.29 -7.37
C LYS A 173 1.51 0.55 -8.41
N HIS A 174 1.06 1.74 -8.00
CA HIS A 174 0.32 2.63 -8.88
C HIS A 174 0.63 4.09 -8.57
N ASN A 175 1.29 4.76 -9.49
CA ASN A 175 1.57 6.18 -9.47
C ASN A 175 1.83 6.68 -10.89
N LEU A 176 2.08 7.97 -11.05
CA LEU A 176 2.29 8.60 -12.36
C LEU A 176 3.46 8.03 -13.18
N PHE A 177 4.49 7.48 -12.53
CA PHE A 177 5.64 6.91 -13.25
C PHE A 177 5.48 5.45 -13.60
N HIS A 178 4.69 4.74 -12.81
CA HIS A 178 4.63 3.30 -12.88
C HIS A 178 3.29 2.80 -12.35
N SER A 179 2.65 1.98 -13.16
CA SER A 179 1.45 1.25 -12.75
C SER A 179 1.60 -0.22 -13.14
N ASP A 180 1.50 -1.09 -12.15
CA ASP A 180 1.42 -2.54 -12.39
C ASP A 180 -0.03 -3.00 -12.66
N LEU A 181 -1.03 -2.11 -12.55
CA LEU A 181 -2.44 -2.47 -12.61
C LEU A 181 -2.80 -3.25 -13.89
N GLU A 182 -2.31 -2.80 -15.05
CA GLU A 182 -2.60 -3.44 -16.33
C GLU A 182 -2.05 -4.87 -16.42
N ARG A 183 -0.97 -5.19 -15.69
CA ARG A 183 -0.42 -6.55 -15.65
C ARG A 183 -1.36 -7.56 -14.99
N TYR A 184 -2.30 -7.06 -14.19
CA TYR A 184 -3.32 -7.86 -13.52
C TYR A 184 -4.65 -7.92 -14.29
N THR A 185 -4.70 -7.43 -15.53
CA THR A 185 -5.91 -7.49 -16.37
C THR A 185 -6.58 -8.87 -16.39
N PRO A 186 -5.85 -10.01 -16.43
CA PRO A 186 -6.47 -11.33 -16.38
C PRO A 186 -7.28 -11.62 -15.12
N PHE A 187 -7.05 -10.87 -14.04
CA PHE A 187 -7.76 -11.01 -12.77
C PHE A 187 -9.01 -10.13 -12.65
N PHE A 188 -9.22 -9.13 -13.52
CA PHE A 188 -10.28 -8.12 -13.33
C PHE A 188 -11.70 -8.68 -13.28
N ASN A 189 -11.94 -9.80 -13.91
CA ASN A 189 -13.27 -10.42 -14.00
C ASN A 189 -13.57 -11.44 -12.89
N HIS A 190 -12.72 -11.57 -11.88
CA HIS A 190 -12.80 -12.60 -10.85
C HIS A 190 -13.24 -12.10 -9.47
N GLY A 191 -13.76 -10.87 -9.34
CA GLY A 191 -14.21 -10.31 -8.06
C GLY A 191 -13.08 -9.91 -7.11
N HIS A 192 -11.83 -9.88 -7.58
CA HIS A 192 -10.69 -9.41 -6.80
C HIS A 192 -10.78 -7.90 -6.54
N ARG A 193 -10.13 -7.44 -5.45
CA ARG A 193 -10.06 -6.03 -5.07
C ARG A 193 -8.65 -5.51 -5.22
N PHE A 194 -8.48 -4.40 -5.92
CA PHE A 194 -7.17 -3.81 -6.20
C PHE A 194 -6.91 -2.60 -5.32
N TRP A 195 -5.78 -2.62 -4.61
CA TRP A 195 -5.34 -1.53 -3.74
C TRP A 195 -4.04 -0.93 -4.26
N ALA A 196 -4.04 0.39 -4.46
CA ALA A 196 -2.87 1.12 -4.92
C ALA A 196 -1.90 1.39 -3.77
N TYR A 197 -0.63 1.03 -3.90
CA TYR A 197 0.43 1.52 -3.02
C TYR A 197 1.45 2.36 -3.80
N GLY A 198 2.24 3.16 -3.06
CA GLY A 198 3.29 3.98 -3.64
C GLY A 198 2.78 5.15 -4.48
N ILE A 199 1.57 5.65 -4.21
CA ILE A 199 0.88 6.71 -4.97
C ILE A 199 1.69 8.02 -5.05
N ASN A 200 2.55 8.30 -4.07
CA ASN A 200 3.37 9.52 -3.99
C ASN A 200 4.72 9.38 -4.71
N ALA A 201 4.90 8.40 -5.58
CA ALA A 201 6.12 8.19 -6.36
C ALA A 201 7.41 8.22 -5.51
N GLY A 202 7.38 7.60 -4.32
CA GLY A 202 8.52 7.53 -3.41
C GLY A 202 8.72 8.77 -2.51
N GLY A 203 7.76 9.67 -2.45
CA GLY A 203 7.83 10.91 -1.68
C GLY A 203 8.31 12.10 -2.50
N LEU A 204 7.99 12.10 -3.81
CA LEU A 204 8.28 13.22 -4.70
C LEU A 204 7.57 14.49 -4.21
N LYS A 205 8.24 15.65 -4.33
CA LYS A 205 7.72 16.97 -3.94
C LYS A 205 7.68 17.91 -5.14
N LEU A 206 6.66 18.75 -5.22
CA LEU A 206 6.49 19.73 -6.31
C LEU A 206 7.49 20.90 -6.24
N ASP A 207 7.92 21.27 -5.04
CA ASP A 207 8.91 22.31 -4.80
C ASP A 207 10.36 21.82 -4.94
N ALA A 208 10.54 20.51 -5.24
CA ALA A 208 11.84 19.84 -5.32
C ALA A 208 12.72 20.03 -4.07
N SER A 209 12.11 20.35 -2.92
CA SER A 209 12.78 20.61 -1.65
C SER A 209 12.92 19.31 -0.84
N TYR A 210 14.11 18.72 -0.85
CA TYR A 210 14.42 17.45 -0.15
C TYR A 210 15.48 17.68 0.90
N ASP A 211 15.12 17.44 2.15
CA ASP A 211 16.07 17.36 3.27
C ASP A 211 16.57 15.93 3.47
N GLU A 212 17.56 15.75 4.35
CA GLU A 212 18.17 14.45 4.65
C GLU A 212 17.16 13.44 5.24
N THR A 213 16.04 13.90 5.77
CA THR A 213 15.00 13.06 6.36
C THR A 213 14.02 12.53 5.33
N SER A 214 13.97 13.13 4.12
CA SER A 214 13.02 12.74 3.09
C SER A 214 13.29 11.33 2.58
N THR A 215 12.23 10.55 2.39
CA THR A 215 12.30 9.17 1.88
C THR A 215 12.98 9.11 0.51
N LEU A 216 12.73 10.12 -0.35
CA LEU A 216 13.32 10.17 -1.69
C LEU A 216 14.82 10.49 -1.63
N ALA A 217 15.27 11.43 -0.76
CA ALA A 217 16.69 11.72 -0.57
C ALA A 217 17.45 10.47 -0.09
N LYS A 218 16.91 9.75 0.90
CA LYS A 218 17.48 8.50 1.41
C LYS A 218 17.55 7.36 0.37
N ARG A 219 16.82 7.49 -0.73
CA ARG A 219 16.83 6.54 -1.86
C ARG A 219 17.66 7.00 -3.06
N GLY A 220 18.51 8.01 -2.89
CA GLY A 220 19.39 8.52 -3.94
C GLY A 220 18.88 9.78 -4.65
N GLY A 221 17.81 10.39 -4.15
CA GLY A 221 17.28 11.64 -4.70
C GLY A 221 16.37 11.48 -5.93
N PRO A 222 15.87 12.59 -6.47
CA PRO A 222 15.04 12.59 -7.69
C PRO A 222 15.86 12.28 -8.93
N SER A 223 15.32 11.43 -9.82
CA SER A 223 15.88 11.20 -11.15
C SER A 223 15.56 12.37 -12.10
N GLU A 224 16.28 12.48 -13.22
CA GLU A 224 15.96 13.45 -14.29
C GLU A 224 14.50 13.30 -14.76
N LYS A 225 14.03 12.06 -14.90
CA LYS A 225 12.66 11.74 -15.27
C LYS A 225 11.66 12.30 -14.25
N SER A 226 11.95 12.18 -12.95
CA SER A 226 11.08 12.72 -11.90
C SER A 226 11.10 14.25 -11.84
N ALA A 227 12.25 14.87 -12.10
CA ALA A 227 12.35 16.33 -12.22
C ALA A 227 11.56 16.86 -13.41
N GLY A 228 11.63 16.18 -14.55
CA GLY A 228 10.85 16.50 -15.76
C GLY A 228 9.32 16.42 -15.50
N LEU A 229 8.85 15.40 -14.78
CA LEU A 229 7.45 15.29 -14.38
C LEU A 229 7.02 16.46 -13.49
N VAL A 230 7.81 16.77 -12.45
CA VAL A 230 7.52 17.89 -11.55
C VAL A 230 7.43 19.20 -12.33
N ALA A 231 8.34 19.44 -13.28
CA ALA A 231 8.31 20.64 -14.12
C ALA A 231 7.02 20.71 -14.97
N GLN A 232 6.60 19.60 -15.58
CA GLN A 232 5.33 19.55 -16.34
C GLN A 232 4.13 19.81 -15.44
N ILE A 233 4.04 19.15 -14.29
CA ILE A 233 2.93 19.36 -13.34
C ILE A 233 2.85 20.82 -12.90
N ASN A 234 3.99 21.44 -12.57
CA ASN A 234 4.04 22.84 -12.15
C ASN A 234 3.54 23.82 -13.23
N GLN A 235 3.63 23.47 -14.52
CA GLN A 235 3.04 24.27 -15.60
C GLN A 235 1.50 24.20 -15.60
N PHE A 236 0.91 23.08 -15.19
CA PHE A 236 -0.54 22.90 -15.14
C PHE A 236 -1.19 23.41 -13.86
N LEU A 237 -0.46 23.45 -12.72
CA LEU A 237 -1.03 23.85 -11.42
C LEU A 237 -1.77 25.20 -11.46
N PRO A 238 -1.28 26.28 -12.11
CA PRO A 238 -2.01 27.55 -12.17
C PRO A 238 -3.37 27.41 -12.86
N VAL A 239 -3.47 26.55 -13.88
CA VAL A 239 -4.75 26.30 -14.61
C VAL A 239 -5.69 25.47 -13.75
N TRP A 240 -5.22 24.39 -13.16
CA TRP A 240 -6.04 23.52 -12.30
C TRP A 240 -6.61 24.26 -11.09
N ASN A 241 -5.83 25.21 -10.55
CA ASN A 241 -6.20 25.96 -9.34
C ASN A 241 -7.03 27.24 -9.62
N GLN A 242 -7.45 27.47 -10.87
CA GLN A 242 -8.42 28.52 -11.20
C GLN A 242 -9.87 28.13 -10.88
N SER A 243 -10.15 26.84 -10.70
CA SER A 243 -11.48 26.31 -10.38
C SER A 243 -11.91 26.67 -8.95
N ALA A 244 -13.21 26.83 -8.72
CA ALA A 244 -13.79 27.11 -7.41
C ALA A 244 -13.82 25.86 -6.51
N ARG A 245 -12.69 25.21 -6.34
CA ARG A 245 -12.47 24.04 -5.48
C ARG A 245 -11.16 24.20 -4.71
N PRO A 246 -10.93 23.44 -3.63
CA PRO A 246 -9.65 23.45 -2.93
C PRO A 246 -8.48 23.17 -3.88
N PRO A 247 -7.40 23.99 -3.79
CA PRO A 247 -6.29 23.89 -4.74
C PRO A 247 -5.47 22.61 -4.56
N VAL A 248 -4.85 22.15 -5.64
CA VAL A 248 -3.85 21.08 -5.64
C VAL A 248 -2.48 21.71 -5.41
N ASN A 249 -1.85 21.42 -4.29
CA ASN A 249 -0.59 22.05 -3.85
C ASN A 249 0.55 21.07 -3.57
N GLY A 250 0.32 19.76 -3.70
CA GLY A 250 1.32 18.76 -3.37
C GLY A 250 1.20 17.45 -4.15
N MET A 251 2.32 16.74 -4.27
CA MET A 251 2.36 15.44 -4.93
C MET A 251 1.47 14.38 -4.27
N ASN A 252 1.27 14.46 -2.96
CA ASN A 252 0.34 13.59 -2.24
C ASN A 252 -1.11 13.77 -2.73
N GLN A 253 -1.54 15.00 -2.97
CA GLN A 253 -2.87 15.29 -3.51
C GLN A 253 -3.01 14.82 -4.96
N ILE A 254 -1.97 15.00 -5.77
CA ILE A 254 -1.91 14.49 -7.15
C ILE A 254 -1.99 12.97 -7.17
N GLY A 255 -1.19 12.31 -6.34
CA GLY A 255 -1.24 10.85 -6.21
C GLY A 255 -2.60 10.33 -5.73
N LEU A 256 -3.26 11.06 -4.81
CA LEU A 256 -4.62 10.75 -4.36
C LEU A 256 -5.65 10.91 -5.48
N ILE A 257 -5.61 12.00 -6.26
CA ILE A 257 -6.49 12.19 -7.42
C ILE A 257 -6.30 11.05 -8.41
N TYR A 258 -5.05 10.75 -8.75
CA TYR A 258 -4.71 9.73 -9.73
C TYR A 258 -5.17 8.33 -9.32
N ALA A 259 -5.06 7.97 -8.04
CA ALA A 259 -5.53 6.69 -7.53
C ALA A 259 -7.05 6.67 -7.28
N ALA A 260 -7.64 7.74 -6.71
CA ALA A 260 -9.04 7.76 -6.34
C ALA A 260 -9.99 7.78 -7.53
N LEU A 261 -9.61 8.44 -8.63
CA LEU A 261 -10.42 8.51 -9.85
C LEU A 261 -10.19 7.32 -10.80
N ASN A 262 -9.19 6.48 -10.56
CA ASN A 262 -8.98 5.27 -11.35
C ASN A 262 -10.05 4.22 -11.00
N THR A 263 -10.87 3.85 -11.98
CA THR A 263 -11.99 2.91 -11.79
C THR A 263 -11.56 1.47 -11.54
N GLY A 264 -10.35 1.09 -11.92
CA GLY A 264 -9.78 -0.25 -11.69
C GLY A 264 -9.25 -0.49 -10.27
N LEU A 265 -9.34 0.51 -9.38
CA LEU A 265 -8.87 0.40 -8.00
C LEU A 265 -10.02 0.43 -7.01
N ASP A 266 -9.92 -0.31 -5.90
CA ASP A 266 -10.89 -0.39 -4.80
C ASP A 266 -10.36 0.26 -3.52
N GLY A 267 -9.05 0.42 -3.40
CA GLY A 267 -8.43 0.96 -2.19
C GLY A 267 -7.11 1.67 -2.44
N ILE A 268 -6.69 2.43 -1.44
CA ILE A 268 -5.46 3.23 -1.47
C ILE A 268 -4.69 3.01 -0.16
N VAL A 269 -3.45 2.55 -0.27
CA VAL A 269 -2.52 2.41 0.85
C VAL A 269 -1.78 3.74 1.04
N LEU A 270 -2.01 4.37 2.17
CA LEU A 270 -1.46 5.68 2.54
C LEU A 270 -0.19 5.52 3.38
N GLY A 271 0.96 5.93 2.83
CA GLY A 271 2.21 6.05 3.58
C GLY A 271 2.38 7.48 4.09
N VAL A 272 2.13 7.69 5.37
CA VAL A 272 2.28 9.00 6.03
C VAL A 272 3.37 8.95 7.09
N SER A 273 4.06 10.09 7.32
CA SER A 273 5.16 10.19 8.28
C SER A 273 4.81 10.95 9.56
N SER A 274 3.61 11.53 9.65
CA SER A 274 3.13 12.22 10.85
C SER A 274 1.60 12.28 10.90
N ALA A 275 1.07 12.48 12.12
CA ALA A 275 -0.36 12.69 12.33
C ALA A 275 -0.88 13.94 11.59
N LYS A 276 -0.06 15.00 11.51
CA LYS A 276 -0.39 16.22 10.74
C LYS A 276 -0.59 15.88 9.25
N GLN A 277 0.38 15.18 8.64
CA GLN A 277 0.30 14.77 7.25
C GLN A 277 -0.92 13.86 7.01
N LEU A 278 -1.24 12.97 7.96
CA LEU A 278 -2.44 12.15 7.90
C LEU A 278 -3.71 13.02 7.87
N GLN A 279 -3.84 13.99 8.77
CA GLN A 279 -5.00 14.89 8.83
C GLN A 279 -5.17 15.69 7.53
N GLU A 280 -4.07 16.24 6.98
CA GLU A 280 -4.07 16.94 5.69
C GLU A 280 -4.52 16.01 4.55
N THR A 281 -4.03 14.77 4.55
CA THR A 281 -4.41 13.75 3.57
C THR A 281 -5.91 13.40 3.66
N LEU A 282 -6.42 13.17 4.88
CA LEU A 282 -7.83 12.85 5.10
C LEU A 282 -8.74 14.03 4.74
N SER A 283 -8.32 15.26 5.05
CA SER A 283 -9.04 16.47 4.64
C SER A 283 -9.14 16.56 3.11
N PHE A 284 -8.06 16.26 2.39
CA PHE A 284 -8.11 16.24 0.93
C PHE A 284 -8.94 15.08 0.37
N CYS A 285 -8.94 13.90 1.02
CA CYS A 285 -9.87 12.83 0.68
C CYS A 285 -11.34 13.28 0.79
N GLN A 286 -11.68 14.14 1.76
CA GLN A 286 -13.01 14.73 1.85
C GLN A 286 -13.26 15.69 0.66
N CYS A 287 -12.28 16.53 0.29
CA CYS A 287 -12.40 17.39 -0.90
C CYS A 287 -12.67 16.57 -2.17
N LEU A 288 -12.07 15.38 -2.32
CA LEU A 288 -12.35 14.48 -3.45
C LEU A 288 -13.78 13.93 -3.45
N GLN A 289 -14.50 13.93 -2.32
CA GLN A 289 -15.93 13.58 -2.29
C GLN A 289 -16.80 14.75 -2.73
N ASP A 290 -16.42 15.96 -2.31
CA ASP A 290 -17.25 17.15 -2.41
C ASP A 290 -17.06 17.91 -3.73
N PHE A 291 -15.90 17.74 -4.37
CA PHE A 291 -15.51 18.48 -5.58
C PHE A 291 -15.04 17.55 -6.70
N ASP A 292 -15.22 18.01 -7.93
CA ASP A 292 -14.74 17.31 -9.13
C ASP A 292 -13.30 17.71 -9.48
N TYR A 293 -12.44 16.70 -9.70
CA TYR A 293 -11.05 16.80 -10.13
C TYR A 293 -10.80 15.97 -11.41
N SER A 294 -11.84 15.66 -12.19
CA SER A 294 -11.71 14.84 -13.40
C SER A 294 -10.81 15.48 -14.45
N ASP A 295 -10.83 16.80 -14.58
CA ASP A 295 -9.95 17.58 -15.45
C ASP A 295 -8.45 17.40 -15.09
N VAL A 296 -8.13 17.36 -13.79
CA VAL A 296 -6.78 17.08 -13.31
C VAL A 296 -6.40 15.64 -13.63
N PHE A 297 -7.27 14.68 -13.37
CA PHE A 297 -7.03 13.26 -13.63
C PHE A 297 -6.78 12.99 -15.12
N GLU A 298 -7.61 13.54 -16.02
CA GLU A 298 -7.45 13.42 -17.46
C GLU A 298 -6.14 14.02 -17.95
N ALA A 299 -5.78 15.20 -17.44
CA ALA A 299 -4.49 15.81 -17.76
C ALA A 299 -3.30 14.96 -17.29
N LEU A 300 -3.38 14.37 -16.09
CA LEU A 300 -2.34 13.48 -15.55
C LEU A 300 -2.17 12.21 -16.39
N GLN A 301 -3.24 11.66 -16.95
CA GLN A 301 -3.17 10.50 -17.84
C GLN A 301 -2.47 10.79 -19.18
N GLN A 302 -2.43 12.04 -19.60
CA GLN A 302 -1.80 12.47 -20.86
C GLN A 302 -0.34 12.88 -20.70
N LEU A 303 0.17 12.99 -19.47
CA LEU A 303 1.58 13.30 -19.24
C LEU A 303 2.48 12.18 -19.80
N LYS A 304 3.49 12.56 -20.58
CA LYS A 304 4.46 11.64 -21.18
C LYS A 304 5.84 11.90 -20.57
N PHE A 305 6.54 10.84 -20.18
CA PHE A 305 7.88 10.91 -19.60
C PHE A 305 8.85 9.94 -20.25
#